data_474b974169fcc53f1696a71bada283e7
#
_entry.id   474b974169fcc53f1696a71bada283e7
#
_cell.length_a   1.000
_cell.length_b   1.000
_cell.length_c   1.000
_cell.angle_alpha   90.00
_cell.angle_beta   90.00
_cell.angle_gamma   90.00
#
_symmetry.space_group_name_H-M   'P 1'
#
loop_
_entity.id
_entity.type
_entity.pdbx_description
1 polymer ?
#
loop_
_entity_poly.entity_id
_entity_poly.type
_entity_poly.pdbx_seq_one_letter_code
_entity_poly.pdbx_strand_id
1 'polypeptide(L)'
;VRKGDSMSAIFKRQGYSAKDLYDIMSLDGPVKALKKIMPGQSLHFAQTSSGELSEFRYASTPLKQLIVTRQGEQFTAAWHYKEPEILISYKTAQITKKTPSLYHAGKAVGLTDNLIMELAFIFQWDVSFALDLRQGDSFTLLYEDVYVDGEKVKEGDIIGA
;
A
#
# COMPACT_ATOMS: atom_id res chain seq x y z
N VAL A 1 0.59 -10.05 -10.25
CA VAL A 1 1.32 -11.28 -9.86
C VAL A 1 0.36 -12.23 -9.19
N ARG A 2 0.34 -13.49 -9.62
CA ARG A 2 -0.49 -14.57 -9.07
C ARG A 2 0.37 -15.50 -8.21
N LYS A 3 -0.29 -16.32 -7.37
CA LYS A 3 0.42 -17.34 -6.59
C LYS A 3 1.14 -18.32 -7.52
N GLY A 4 2.45 -18.50 -7.30
CA GLY A 4 3.32 -19.37 -8.12
C GLY A 4 3.90 -18.70 -9.38
N ASP A 5 3.61 -17.43 -9.65
CA ASP A 5 4.24 -16.69 -10.74
C ASP A 5 5.74 -16.50 -10.49
N SER A 6 6.52 -16.61 -11.57
CA SER A 6 7.89 -16.13 -11.65
C SER A 6 8.00 -15.09 -12.76
N MET A 7 9.04 -14.26 -12.74
CA MET A 7 9.26 -13.28 -13.81
C MET A 7 9.32 -13.95 -15.20
N SER A 8 9.94 -15.12 -15.31
CA SER A 8 9.99 -15.88 -16.55
C SER A 8 8.59 -16.31 -17.04
N ALA A 9 7.74 -16.81 -16.13
CA ALA A 9 6.38 -17.20 -16.48
C ALA A 9 5.53 -15.99 -16.91
N ILE A 10 5.71 -14.84 -16.23
CA ILE A 10 5.00 -13.61 -16.56
C ILE A 10 5.44 -13.07 -17.93
N PHE A 11 6.75 -12.96 -18.20
CA PHE A 11 7.27 -12.48 -19.47
C PHE A 11 6.78 -13.36 -20.64
N LYS A 12 6.86 -14.68 -20.50
CA LYS A 12 6.33 -15.64 -21.49
C LYS A 12 4.83 -15.44 -21.73
N ARG A 13 4.04 -15.26 -20.67
CA ARG A 13 2.59 -15.05 -20.75
C ARG A 13 2.24 -13.73 -21.44
N GLN A 14 3.08 -12.71 -21.30
CA GLN A 14 2.92 -11.40 -21.95
C GLN A 14 3.51 -11.35 -23.37
N GLY A 15 4.14 -12.42 -23.84
CA GLY A 15 4.71 -12.50 -25.17
C GLY A 15 6.09 -11.88 -25.33
N TYR A 16 6.77 -11.53 -24.22
CA TYR A 16 8.12 -10.98 -24.25
C TYR A 16 9.21 -12.04 -24.28
N SER A 17 10.36 -11.67 -24.84
CA SER A 17 11.47 -12.59 -25.05
C SER A 17 12.18 -12.97 -23.74
N ALA A 18 12.71 -14.19 -23.69
CA ALA A 18 13.57 -14.61 -22.58
C ALA A 18 14.88 -13.82 -22.54
N LYS A 19 15.34 -13.30 -23.70
CA LYS A 19 16.52 -12.43 -23.81
C LYS A 19 16.28 -11.12 -23.07
N ASP A 20 15.12 -10.43 -23.31
CA ASP A 20 14.81 -9.18 -22.61
C ASP A 20 14.80 -9.37 -21.09
N LEU A 21 14.20 -10.46 -20.62
CA LEU A 21 14.23 -10.78 -19.20
C LEU A 21 15.65 -11.01 -18.68
N TYR A 22 16.46 -11.75 -19.42
CA TYR A 22 17.86 -12.01 -19.06
C TYR A 22 18.65 -10.70 -18.97
N ASP A 23 18.52 -9.83 -19.98
CA ASP A 23 19.21 -8.54 -20.02
C ASP A 23 18.79 -7.65 -18.84
N ILE A 24 17.49 -7.59 -18.54
CA ILE A 24 16.97 -6.86 -17.37
C ILE A 24 17.52 -7.45 -16.06
N MET A 25 17.46 -8.78 -15.90
CA MET A 25 17.90 -9.43 -14.65
C MET A 25 19.42 -9.42 -14.45
N SER A 26 20.18 -9.13 -15.53
CA SER A 26 21.63 -8.97 -15.49
C SER A 26 22.05 -7.57 -15.05
N LEU A 27 21.13 -6.61 -14.98
CA LEU A 27 21.39 -5.31 -14.40
C LEU A 27 21.63 -5.43 -12.89
N ASP A 28 22.52 -4.60 -12.36
CA ASP A 28 22.75 -4.51 -10.92
C ASP A 28 21.75 -3.62 -10.21
N GLY A 29 21.68 -3.75 -8.87
CA GLY A 29 20.94 -2.85 -8.02
C GLY A 29 19.44 -3.13 -7.97
N PRO A 30 18.58 -2.22 -8.50
CA PRO A 30 17.13 -2.22 -8.27
C PRO A 30 16.42 -3.50 -8.73
N VAL A 31 16.88 -4.13 -9.80
CA VAL A 31 16.26 -5.32 -10.42
C VAL A 31 16.28 -6.55 -9.52
N LYS A 32 17.15 -6.57 -8.51
CA LYS A 32 17.18 -7.66 -7.52
C LYS A 32 15.85 -7.86 -6.80
N ALA A 33 15.03 -6.81 -6.72
CA ALA A 33 13.69 -6.89 -6.16
C ALA A 33 12.76 -7.82 -6.95
N LEU A 34 12.97 -7.95 -8.26
CA LEU A 34 12.18 -8.82 -9.14
C LEU A 34 12.35 -10.32 -8.83
N LYS A 35 13.39 -10.69 -8.09
CA LYS A 35 13.60 -12.09 -7.61
C LYS A 35 12.63 -12.48 -6.48
N LYS A 36 11.98 -11.50 -5.85
CA LYS A 36 11.10 -11.67 -4.69
C LYS A 36 9.72 -11.07 -4.93
N ILE A 37 9.18 -11.22 -6.15
CA ILE A 37 7.81 -10.78 -6.45
C ILE A 37 6.80 -11.59 -5.62
N MET A 38 5.77 -10.92 -5.15
CA MET A 38 4.74 -11.52 -4.29
C MET A 38 3.35 -11.45 -4.96
N PRO A 39 2.48 -12.42 -4.68
CA PRO A 39 1.09 -12.34 -5.14
C PRO A 39 0.42 -11.04 -4.70
N GLY A 40 -0.41 -10.46 -5.59
CA GLY A 40 -1.08 -9.18 -5.38
C GLY A 40 -0.29 -7.96 -5.87
N GLN A 41 1.02 -8.07 -6.10
CA GLN A 41 1.80 -6.97 -6.67
C GLN A 41 1.48 -6.75 -8.15
N SER A 42 1.59 -5.48 -8.59
CA SER A 42 1.30 -5.07 -9.96
C SER A 42 2.55 -4.96 -10.80
N LEU A 43 2.44 -5.42 -12.05
CA LEU A 43 3.45 -5.29 -13.10
C LEU A 43 2.77 -4.67 -14.31
N HIS A 44 3.36 -3.61 -14.84
CA HIS A 44 2.89 -2.93 -16.03
C HIS A 44 3.95 -3.04 -17.13
N PHE A 45 3.48 -3.29 -18.34
CA PHE A 45 4.34 -3.43 -19.52
C PHE A 45 3.86 -2.44 -20.57
N ALA A 46 4.79 -1.70 -21.15
CA ALA A 46 4.57 -0.88 -22.32
C ALA A 46 5.37 -1.42 -23.50
N GLN A 47 4.80 -1.28 -24.70
CA GLN A 47 5.39 -1.78 -25.94
C GLN A 47 5.68 -0.61 -26.87
N THR A 48 6.67 -0.81 -27.75
CA THR A 48 6.87 0.00 -28.93
C THR A 48 5.78 -0.30 -29.97
N SER A 49 5.72 0.49 -31.04
CA SER A 49 4.86 0.22 -32.20
C SER A 49 5.20 -1.11 -32.91
N SER A 50 6.43 -1.61 -32.74
CA SER A 50 6.87 -2.91 -33.26
C SER A 50 6.54 -4.10 -32.33
N GLY A 51 5.92 -3.84 -31.15
CA GLY A 51 5.56 -4.89 -30.19
C GLY A 51 6.68 -5.29 -29.22
N GLU A 52 7.83 -4.61 -29.27
CA GLU A 52 8.92 -4.86 -28.34
C GLU A 52 8.67 -4.21 -26.98
N LEU A 53 9.23 -4.78 -25.91
CA LEU A 53 9.17 -4.19 -24.59
C LEU A 53 9.91 -2.84 -24.58
N SER A 54 9.18 -1.75 -24.38
CA SER A 54 9.75 -0.40 -24.24
C SER A 54 9.98 -0.02 -22.78
N GLU A 55 9.03 -0.37 -21.92
CA GLU A 55 9.10 -0.05 -20.50
C GLU A 55 8.44 -1.15 -19.67
N PHE A 56 8.96 -1.37 -18.50
CA PHE A 56 8.42 -2.28 -17.51
C PHE A 56 8.40 -1.61 -16.14
N ARG A 57 7.24 -1.61 -15.47
CA ARG A 57 7.09 -1.05 -14.13
C ARG A 57 6.65 -2.12 -13.15
N TYR A 58 7.32 -2.16 -12.00
CA TYR A 58 7.00 -3.03 -10.89
C TYR A 58 6.72 -2.20 -9.64
N ALA A 59 5.47 -2.17 -9.18
CA ALA A 59 5.08 -1.54 -7.93
C ALA A 59 5.38 -2.50 -6.77
N SER A 60 6.43 -2.23 -6.02
CA SER A 60 6.76 -3.00 -4.82
C SER A 60 5.89 -2.58 -3.64
N THR A 61 5.56 -1.30 -3.56
CA THR A 61 4.57 -0.69 -2.66
C THR A 61 3.83 0.42 -3.42
N PRO A 62 2.72 0.96 -2.92
CA PRO A 62 2.06 2.11 -3.54
C PRO A 62 2.98 3.32 -3.76
N LEU A 63 3.97 3.50 -2.88
CA LEU A 63 4.92 4.63 -2.88
C LEU A 63 6.21 4.35 -3.64
N LYS A 64 6.51 3.09 -3.99
CA LYS A 64 7.81 2.72 -4.55
C LYS A 64 7.65 1.82 -5.76
N GLN A 65 8.15 2.30 -6.88
CA GLN A 65 8.04 1.64 -8.17
C GLN A 65 9.42 1.48 -8.82
N LEU A 66 9.74 0.27 -9.25
CA LEU A 66 10.88 0.04 -10.13
C LEU A 66 10.43 0.32 -11.56
N ILE A 67 11.17 1.18 -12.26
CA ILE A 67 10.98 1.45 -13.68
C ILE A 67 12.21 0.93 -14.42
N VAL A 68 11.95 0.09 -15.41
CA VAL A 68 12.95 -0.42 -16.34
C VAL A 68 12.59 0.09 -17.71
N THR A 69 13.50 0.80 -18.35
CA THR A 69 13.27 1.43 -19.67
C THR A 69 14.29 0.91 -20.67
N ARG A 70 13.81 0.61 -21.88
CA ARG A 70 14.70 0.25 -23.01
C ARG A 70 15.33 1.52 -23.59
N GLN A 71 16.63 1.48 -23.76
CA GLN A 71 17.42 2.51 -24.46
C GLN A 71 18.21 1.85 -25.58
N GLY A 72 17.63 1.84 -26.79
CA GLY A 72 18.17 1.07 -27.92
C GLY A 72 18.11 -0.44 -27.62
N GLU A 73 19.25 -1.09 -27.63
CA GLU A 73 19.36 -2.54 -27.32
C GLU A 73 19.57 -2.85 -25.83
N GLN A 74 19.76 -1.82 -25.00
CA GLN A 74 20.04 -1.99 -23.59
C GLN A 74 18.84 -1.59 -22.72
N PHE A 75 18.83 -2.05 -21.47
CA PHE A 75 17.89 -1.62 -20.48
C PHE A 75 18.57 -0.81 -19.37
N THR A 76 17.83 0.12 -18.81
CA THR A 76 18.20 0.83 -17.58
C THR A 76 17.13 0.60 -16.52
N ALA A 77 17.51 0.63 -15.25
CA ALA A 77 16.58 0.39 -14.15
C ALA A 77 16.82 1.38 -13.02
N ALA A 78 15.75 1.98 -12.53
CA ALA A 78 15.79 2.91 -11.41
C ALA A 78 14.56 2.77 -10.51
N TRP A 79 14.74 3.05 -9.20
CA TRP A 79 13.62 3.25 -8.30
C TRP A 79 13.02 4.63 -8.50
N HIS A 80 11.73 4.66 -8.67
CA HIS A 80 10.92 5.88 -8.61
C HIS A 80 10.09 5.87 -7.33
N TYR A 81 10.16 6.97 -6.58
CA TYR A 81 9.40 7.18 -5.34
C TYR A 81 8.32 8.20 -5.61
N LYS A 82 7.09 7.84 -5.31
CA LYS A 82 5.96 8.75 -5.39
C LYS A 82 5.86 9.53 -4.09
N GLU A 83 5.60 10.81 -4.18
CA GLU A 83 5.32 11.63 -3.01
C GLU A 83 3.88 11.39 -2.55
N PRO A 84 3.66 11.05 -1.27
CA PRO A 84 2.33 10.93 -0.74
C PRO A 84 1.71 12.30 -0.49
N GLU A 85 0.42 12.41 -0.73
CA GLU A 85 -0.41 13.50 -0.24
C GLU A 85 -1.03 13.08 1.09
N ILE A 86 -0.83 13.89 2.14
CA ILE A 86 -1.35 13.63 3.48
C ILE A 86 -2.52 14.55 3.73
N LEU A 87 -3.69 13.97 3.96
CA LEU A 87 -4.90 14.68 4.35
C LEU A 87 -5.25 14.36 5.79
N ILE A 88 -5.68 15.37 6.54
CA ILE A 88 -6.15 15.19 7.92
C ILE A 88 -7.64 14.86 7.87
N SER A 89 -7.99 13.73 8.45
CA SER A 89 -9.36 13.26 8.60
C SER A 89 -9.73 13.22 10.08
N TYR A 90 -11.03 13.27 10.39
CA TYR A 90 -11.51 13.08 11.74
C TYR A 90 -12.71 12.14 11.78
N LYS A 91 -12.89 11.47 12.89
CA LYS A 91 -14.06 10.63 13.17
C LYS A 91 -14.50 10.85 14.62
N THR A 92 -15.80 10.90 14.81
CA THR A 92 -16.44 10.89 16.13
C THR A 92 -17.34 9.68 16.23
N ALA A 93 -17.26 8.98 17.35
CA ALA A 93 -18.13 7.84 17.63
C ALA A 93 -18.66 7.90 19.05
N GLN A 94 -19.82 7.27 19.29
CA GLN A 94 -20.47 7.22 20.57
C GLN A 94 -20.72 5.79 21.02
N ILE A 95 -20.54 5.54 22.32
CA ILE A 95 -20.88 4.28 22.96
C ILE A 95 -22.40 4.21 23.10
N THR A 96 -23.00 3.19 22.51
CA THR A 96 -24.46 2.97 22.52
C THR A 96 -24.78 1.52 22.87
N LYS A 97 -26.05 1.18 23.02
CA LYS A 97 -26.48 -0.22 23.20
C LYS A 97 -26.06 -1.11 22.02
N LYS A 98 -26.00 -0.55 20.81
CA LYS A 98 -25.59 -1.30 19.59
C LYS A 98 -24.07 -1.35 19.42
N THR A 99 -23.36 -0.39 19.96
CA THR A 99 -21.91 -0.23 19.88
C THR A 99 -21.33 -0.10 21.30
N PRO A 100 -21.34 -1.19 22.09
CA PRO A 100 -21.12 -1.13 23.55
C PRO A 100 -19.65 -1.00 23.97
N SER A 101 -18.72 -0.99 23.04
CA SER A 101 -17.29 -0.89 23.32
C SER A 101 -16.60 0.06 22.34
N LEU A 102 -15.39 0.52 22.70
CA LEU A 102 -14.52 1.30 21.83
C LEU A 102 -14.41 0.67 20.44
N TYR A 103 -14.16 -0.65 20.38
CA TYR A 103 -14.00 -1.38 19.13
C TYR A 103 -15.27 -1.32 18.27
N HIS A 104 -16.45 -1.65 18.83
CA HIS A 104 -17.71 -1.62 18.09
C HIS A 104 -18.07 -0.20 17.63
N ALA A 105 -17.85 0.80 18.48
CA ALA A 105 -18.12 2.20 18.12
C ALA A 105 -17.17 2.69 17.00
N GLY A 106 -15.88 2.37 17.09
CA GLY A 106 -14.90 2.70 16.06
C GLY A 106 -15.21 2.02 14.72
N LYS A 107 -15.55 0.74 14.74
CA LYS A 107 -15.94 0.02 13.52
C LYS A 107 -17.20 0.60 12.88
N ALA A 108 -18.15 1.03 13.69
CA ALA A 108 -19.40 1.61 13.17
C ALA A 108 -19.19 2.92 12.39
N VAL A 109 -18.14 3.68 12.70
CA VAL A 109 -17.77 4.91 11.97
C VAL A 109 -16.68 4.68 10.92
N GLY A 110 -16.30 3.42 10.68
CA GLY A 110 -15.38 3.03 9.63
C GLY A 110 -13.91 3.15 9.98
N LEU A 111 -13.55 3.19 11.28
CA LEU A 111 -12.14 3.11 11.68
C LEU A 111 -11.56 1.72 11.42
N THR A 112 -10.29 1.68 11.06
CA THR A 112 -9.53 0.43 10.97
C THR A 112 -9.19 -0.11 12.36
N ASP A 113 -8.87 -1.40 12.41
CA ASP A 113 -8.43 -2.04 13.66
C ASP A 113 -7.17 -1.36 14.22
N ASN A 114 -6.26 -0.93 13.33
CA ASN A 114 -5.03 -0.24 13.73
C ASN A 114 -5.32 1.07 14.46
N LEU A 115 -6.17 1.95 13.91
CA LEU A 115 -6.53 3.21 14.55
C LEU A 115 -7.27 2.99 15.87
N ILE A 116 -8.14 1.98 15.95
CA ILE A 116 -8.85 1.66 17.20
C ILE A 116 -7.87 1.18 18.28
N MET A 117 -6.91 0.34 17.91
CA MET A 117 -5.88 -0.15 18.83
C MET A 117 -4.92 0.95 19.26
N GLU A 118 -4.54 1.83 18.33
CA GLU A 118 -3.72 3.00 18.64
C GLU A 118 -4.44 3.95 19.60
N LEU A 119 -5.71 4.24 19.36
CA LEU A 119 -6.53 5.04 20.28
C LEU A 119 -6.61 4.40 21.68
N ALA A 120 -6.82 3.08 21.73
CA ALA A 120 -6.81 2.35 22.99
C ALA A 120 -5.45 2.44 23.71
N PHE A 121 -4.36 2.41 22.96
CA PHE A 121 -3.01 2.56 23.49
C PHE A 121 -2.74 3.97 24.04
N ILE A 122 -3.20 5.02 23.35
CA ILE A 122 -3.05 6.42 23.80
C ILE A 122 -3.68 6.62 25.19
N PHE A 123 -4.88 6.09 25.40
CA PHE A 123 -5.63 6.30 26.65
C PHE A 123 -5.52 5.15 27.65
N GLN A 124 -4.67 4.15 27.44
CA GLN A 124 -4.61 2.93 28.26
C GLN A 124 -4.36 3.17 29.76
N TRP A 125 -3.71 4.30 30.09
CA TRP A 125 -3.39 4.65 31.48
C TRP A 125 -4.45 5.54 32.15
N ASP A 126 -5.33 6.16 31.35
CA ASP A 126 -6.34 7.11 31.82
C ASP A 126 -7.75 6.48 31.82
N VAL A 127 -8.01 5.51 30.93
CA VAL A 127 -9.33 4.89 30.73
C VAL A 127 -9.23 3.39 30.67
N SER A 128 -9.93 2.71 31.56
CA SER A 128 -10.16 1.27 31.42
C SER A 128 -11.32 1.02 30.47
N PHE A 129 -11.02 0.76 29.21
CA PHE A 129 -12.05 0.55 28.17
C PHE A 129 -13.00 -0.63 28.46
N ALA A 130 -12.61 -1.54 29.37
CA ALA A 130 -13.45 -2.66 29.80
C ALA A 130 -14.40 -2.27 30.95
N LEU A 131 -14.02 -1.30 31.80
CA LEU A 131 -14.72 -1.01 33.06
C LEU A 131 -15.35 0.39 33.10
N ASP A 132 -14.74 1.36 32.43
CA ASP A 132 -15.12 2.77 32.60
C ASP A 132 -16.11 3.27 31.54
N LEU A 133 -16.16 2.64 30.38
CA LEU A 133 -17.06 3.07 29.30
C LEU A 133 -18.53 2.93 29.70
N ARG A 134 -19.28 3.99 29.41
CA ARG A 134 -20.73 4.06 29.65
C ARG A 134 -21.48 4.42 28.38
N GLN A 135 -22.72 4.01 28.29
CA GLN A 135 -23.62 4.46 27.24
C GLN A 135 -23.74 5.99 27.28
N GLY A 136 -23.49 6.64 26.16
CA GLY A 136 -23.46 8.09 26.02
C GLY A 136 -22.05 8.66 25.88
N ASP A 137 -21.01 7.95 26.34
CA ASP A 137 -19.64 8.38 26.15
C ASP A 137 -19.30 8.48 24.65
N SER A 138 -18.44 9.42 24.33
CA SER A 138 -18.00 9.64 22.96
C SER A 138 -16.50 9.87 22.89
N PHE A 139 -15.93 9.59 21.73
CA PHE A 139 -14.56 9.94 21.43
C PHE A 139 -14.48 10.55 20.03
N THR A 140 -13.49 11.39 19.86
CA THR A 140 -13.13 11.97 18.56
C THR A 140 -11.63 11.76 18.34
N LEU A 141 -11.25 11.40 17.14
CA LEU A 141 -9.84 11.35 16.76
C LEU A 141 -9.62 12.09 15.44
N LEU A 142 -8.45 12.72 15.34
CA LEU A 142 -7.87 13.24 14.12
C LEU A 142 -6.73 12.33 13.73
N TYR A 143 -6.65 11.97 12.46
CA TYR A 143 -5.63 11.07 11.93
C TYR A 143 -5.28 11.42 10.50
N GLU A 144 -4.15 10.93 10.05
CA GLU A 144 -3.68 11.13 8.70
C GLU A 144 -4.30 10.09 7.75
N ASP A 145 -4.70 10.53 6.56
CA ASP A 145 -5.00 9.68 5.41
C ASP A 145 -3.92 9.91 4.35
N VAL A 146 -3.25 8.84 3.94
CA VAL A 146 -2.17 8.90 2.96
C VAL A 146 -2.69 8.50 1.59
N TYR A 147 -2.56 9.44 0.65
CA TYR A 147 -2.98 9.26 -0.74
C TYR A 147 -1.78 9.20 -1.67
N VAL A 148 -1.92 8.47 -2.76
CA VAL A 148 -0.96 8.43 -3.87
C VAL A 148 -1.76 8.44 -5.17
N ASP A 149 -1.47 9.40 -6.05
CA ASP A 149 -2.19 9.57 -7.33
C ASP A 149 -3.72 9.72 -7.14
N GLY A 150 -4.15 10.36 -6.04
CA GLY A 150 -5.56 10.54 -5.72
C GLY A 150 -6.27 9.33 -5.09
N GLU A 151 -5.56 8.22 -4.88
CA GLU A 151 -6.10 7.02 -4.22
C GLU A 151 -5.56 6.90 -2.79
N LYS A 152 -6.48 6.65 -1.83
CA LYS A 152 -6.09 6.38 -0.45
C LYS A 152 -5.36 5.03 -0.37
N VAL A 153 -4.12 5.05 0.08
CA VAL A 153 -3.26 3.85 0.15
C VAL A 153 -3.13 3.30 1.57
N LYS A 154 -3.23 4.15 2.57
CA LYS A 154 -3.24 3.75 3.97
C LYS A 154 -3.76 4.87 4.87
N GLU A 155 -4.09 4.52 6.08
CA GLU A 155 -4.20 5.46 7.20
C GLU A 155 -2.82 5.65 7.82
N GLY A 156 -2.53 6.88 8.23
CA GLY A 156 -1.37 7.22 9.02
C GLY A 156 -1.67 7.15 10.52
N ASP A 157 -0.92 7.93 11.29
CA ASP A 157 -0.98 7.92 12.74
C ASP A 157 -2.09 8.86 13.26
N ILE A 158 -2.53 8.63 14.50
CA ILE A 158 -3.41 9.56 15.22
C ILE A 158 -2.60 10.79 15.60
N ILE A 159 -3.06 11.98 15.19
CA ILE A 159 -2.43 13.26 15.49
C ILE A 159 -3.15 14.00 16.64
N GLY A 160 -4.32 13.54 17.03
CA GLY A 160 -5.09 14.06 18.15
C GLY A 160 -6.27 13.17 18.50
N ALA A 161 -6.56 13.07 19.76
CA ALA A 161 -7.72 12.35 20.28
C ALA A 161 -8.22 12.96 21.57
#